data_7718b0ec338efe5dfbd1e2199a19839f
#
_entry.id   7718b0ec338efe5dfbd1e2199a19839f
#
_cell.length_a   1.000
_cell.length_b   1.000
_cell.length_c   1.000
_cell.angle_alpha   90.00
_cell.angle_beta   90.00
_cell.angle_gamma   90.00
#
_symmetry.space_group_name_H-M   'P 1'
#
loop_
_entity.id
_entity.type
_entity.pdbx_description
1 polymer ?
#
loop_
_entity_poly.entity_id
_entity_poly.type
_entity_poly.pdbx_seq_one_letter_code
_entity_poly.pdbx_strand_id
1 'polypeptide(L)'
;MFLDIKKKVWIINDLEIPVIENTPMKDMKWFREKVKWAAEREEKGDITQTQALEVDEEWWEKTCQVGLGKSMDDILDSGISEPDFRELMSEVYNFLATLGTIEKAKLYVLYDQEIQKKGSKLTKTTQNSEN
;
A
#
# COMPACT_ATOMS: atom_id res chain seq x y z
N MET A 1 -2.44 1.63 -10.35
CA MET A 1 -2.37 2.62 -9.26
C MET A 1 -3.78 3.11 -8.94
N PHE A 2 -4.14 3.10 -7.68
CA PHE A 2 -5.50 3.44 -7.24
C PHE A 2 -5.63 4.86 -6.65
N LEU A 3 -4.51 5.49 -6.32
CA LEU A 3 -4.51 6.82 -5.73
C LEU A 3 -4.58 7.91 -6.80
N ASP A 4 -5.61 8.75 -6.74
CA ASP A 4 -5.67 10.00 -7.51
C ASP A 4 -5.27 11.16 -6.59
N ILE A 5 -4.05 11.65 -6.77
CA ILE A 5 -3.46 12.69 -5.93
C ILE A 5 -4.20 14.02 -6.08
N LYS A 6 -4.63 14.35 -7.30
CA LYS A 6 -5.32 15.61 -7.57
C LYS A 6 -6.68 15.67 -6.91
N LYS A 7 -7.44 14.59 -7.01
CA LYS A 7 -8.78 14.50 -6.40
C LYS A 7 -8.71 14.13 -4.92
N LYS A 8 -7.56 13.66 -4.45
CA LYS A 8 -7.36 13.19 -3.07
C LYS A 8 -8.31 12.03 -2.71
N VAL A 9 -8.47 11.10 -3.64
CA VAL A 9 -9.30 9.92 -3.48
C VAL A 9 -8.59 8.65 -3.92
N TRP A 10 -9.03 7.52 -3.38
CA TRP A 10 -8.73 6.19 -3.90
C TRP A 10 -9.81 5.83 -4.91
N ILE A 11 -9.42 5.47 -6.11
CA ILE A 11 -10.37 5.05 -7.16
C ILE A 11 -10.34 3.54 -7.28
N ILE A 12 -11.46 2.90 -6.92
CA ILE A 12 -11.62 1.44 -6.91
C ILE A 12 -12.85 1.12 -7.73
N ASN A 13 -12.66 0.73 -9.00
CA ASN A 13 -13.77 0.58 -9.96
C ASN A 13 -14.61 1.87 -9.99
N ASP A 14 -15.89 1.80 -9.63
CA ASP A 14 -16.78 2.95 -9.62
C ASP A 14 -16.78 3.71 -8.28
N LEU A 15 -16.00 3.24 -7.30
CA LEU A 15 -15.93 3.88 -5.98
C LEU A 15 -14.84 4.93 -5.96
N GLU A 16 -15.16 6.10 -5.40
CA GLU A 16 -14.18 7.12 -5.03
C GLU A 16 -14.21 7.28 -3.53
N ILE A 17 -13.10 6.98 -2.87
CA ILE A 17 -12.99 7.01 -1.41
C ILE A 17 -12.01 8.09 -1.01
N PRO A 18 -12.44 9.08 -0.20
CA PRO A 18 -11.52 10.13 0.26
C PRO A 18 -10.31 9.56 0.98
N VAL A 19 -9.13 10.09 0.69
CA VAL A 19 -7.89 9.69 1.33
C VAL A 19 -7.90 10.13 2.79
N ILE A 20 -7.58 9.21 3.69
CA ILE A 20 -7.42 9.50 5.12
C ILE A 20 -5.96 9.86 5.34
N GLU A 21 -5.71 11.09 5.80
CA GLU A 21 -4.37 11.58 6.08
C GLU A 21 -4.09 11.57 7.59
N ASN A 22 -2.82 11.52 7.93
CA ASN A 22 -2.35 11.61 9.32
C ASN A 22 -2.98 10.55 10.23
N THR A 23 -2.90 9.29 9.81
CA THR A 23 -3.43 8.17 10.59
C THR A 23 -2.81 8.14 11.98
N PRO A 24 -3.62 8.02 13.05
CA PRO A 24 -3.09 7.98 14.41
C PRO A 24 -2.09 6.85 14.63
N MET A 25 -1.06 7.12 15.42
CA MET A 25 -0.04 6.14 15.74
C MET A 25 -0.63 4.88 16.40
N LYS A 26 -1.70 5.04 17.17
CA LYS A 26 -2.44 3.95 17.78
C LYS A 26 -2.88 2.90 16.75
N ASP A 27 -3.40 3.36 15.60
CA ASP A 27 -3.84 2.47 14.53
C ASP A 27 -2.65 1.82 13.83
N MET A 28 -1.57 2.58 13.61
CA MET A 28 -0.36 2.03 13.00
C MET A 28 0.37 1.04 13.91
N LYS A 29 0.23 1.18 15.21
CA LYS A 29 0.80 0.25 16.20
C LYS A 29 0.24 -1.16 16.01
N TRP A 30 -1.05 -1.29 15.68
CA TRP A 30 -1.67 -2.59 15.42
C TRP A 30 -0.90 -3.36 14.33
N PHE A 31 -0.57 -2.69 13.23
CA PHE A 31 0.18 -3.30 12.13
C PHE A 31 1.56 -3.77 12.58
N ARG A 32 2.28 -2.95 13.33
CA ARG A 32 3.61 -3.28 13.83
C ARG A 32 3.59 -4.49 14.76
N GLU A 33 2.62 -4.55 15.64
CA GLU A 33 2.45 -5.68 16.56
C GLU A 33 2.11 -6.96 15.80
N LYS A 34 1.29 -6.86 14.76
CA LYS A 34 0.93 -8.01 13.93
C LYS A 34 2.13 -8.56 13.14
N VAL A 35 2.93 -7.69 12.57
CA VAL A 35 4.18 -8.08 11.88
C VAL A 35 5.12 -8.80 12.87
N LYS A 36 5.29 -8.24 14.05
CA LYS A 36 6.14 -8.82 15.08
C LYS A 36 5.63 -10.21 15.51
N TRP A 37 4.33 -10.33 15.73
CA TRP A 37 3.70 -11.60 16.09
C TRP A 37 3.95 -12.66 15.02
N ALA A 38 3.70 -12.32 13.75
CA ALA A 38 3.89 -13.24 12.64
C ALA A 38 5.35 -13.65 12.46
N ALA A 39 6.28 -12.69 12.58
CA ALA A 39 7.71 -12.95 12.46
C ALA A 39 8.21 -13.89 13.56
N GLU A 40 7.78 -13.70 14.79
CA GLU A 40 8.14 -14.56 15.92
C GLU A 40 7.64 -15.98 15.71
N ARG A 41 6.42 -16.14 15.18
CA ARG A 41 5.84 -17.46 14.88
C ARG A 41 6.54 -18.15 13.72
N GLU A 42 6.85 -17.40 12.68
CA GLU A 42 7.56 -17.93 11.51
C GLU A 42 8.97 -18.39 11.90
N GLU A 43 9.68 -17.63 12.71
CA GLU A 43 11.01 -18.00 13.20
C GLU A 43 11.00 -19.30 13.98
N LYS A 44 9.94 -19.55 14.76
CA LYS A 44 9.77 -20.78 15.53
C LYS A 44 9.23 -21.94 14.69
N GLY A 45 8.86 -21.72 13.44
CA GLY A 45 8.19 -22.70 12.61
C GLY A 45 6.81 -23.09 13.13
N ASP A 46 6.16 -22.20 13.85
CA ASP A 46 4.96 -22.45 14.65
C ASP A 46 3.70 -21.83 14.03
N ILE A 47 3.76 -21.46 12.76
CA ILE A 47 2.61 -20.92 12.03
C ILE A 47 2.03 -21.97 11.09
N THR A 48 0.74 -22.24 11.23
CA THR A 48 0.03 -23.13 10.31
C THR A 48 -0.43 -22.33 9.09
N GLN A 49 -0.74 -23.04 8.00
CA GLN A 49 -1.28 -22.40 6.79
C GLN A 49 -2.58 -21.66 7.09
N THR A 50 -3.46 -22.26 7.90
CA THR A 50 -4.72 -21.61 8.31
C THR A 50 -4.45 -20.32 9.07
N GLN A 51 -3.51 -20.31 10.02
CA GLN A 51 -3.15 -19.11 10.76
C GLN A 51 -2.56 -18.03 9.86
N ALA A 52 -1.75 -18.40 8.86
CA ALA A 52 -1.20 -17.46 7.90
C ALA A 52 -2.31 -16.76 7.10
N LEU A 53 -3.31 -17.53 6.66
CA LEU A 53 -4.47 -16.96 5.93
C LEU A 53 -5.31 -16.04 6.82
N GLU A 54 -5.53 -16.41 8.08
CA GLU A 54 -6.26 -15.59 9.04
C GLU A 54 -5.54 -14.26 9.30
N VAL A 55 -4.21 -14.29 9.40
CA VAL A 55 -3.40 -13.08 9.57
C VAL A 55 -3.54 -12.16 8.37
N ASP A 56 -3.49 -12.71 7.15
CA ASP A 56 -3.68 -11.92 5.93
C ASP A 56 -5.06 -11.26 5.90
N GLU A 57 -6.12 -12.01 6.21
CA GLU A 57 -7.48 -11.47 6.23
C GLU A 57 -7.64 -10.36 7.28
N GLU A 58 -7.11 -10.56 8.48
CA GLU A 58 -7.14 -9.54 9.53
C GLU A 58 -6.39 -8.28 9.11
N TRP A 59 -5.24 -8.46 8.45
CA TRP A 59 -4.43 -7.36 7.93
C TRP A 59 -5.18 -6.55 6.90
N TRP A 60 -5.82 -7.22 5.95
CA TRP A 60 -6.61 -6.57 4.89
C TRP A 60 -7.81 -5.86 5.46
N GLU A 61 -8.51 -6.48 6.38
CA GLU A 61 -9.66 -5.87 7.05
C GLU A 61 -9.24 -4.60 7.80
N LYS A 62 -8.13 -4.66 8.53
CA LYS A 62 -7.60 -3.50 9.26
C LYS A 62 -7.16 -2.41 8.29
N THR A 63 -6.51 -2.77 7.19
CA THR A 63 -6.10 -1.83 6.15
C THR A 63 -7.31 -1.11 5.55
N CYS A 64 -8.38 -1.82 5.26
CA CYS A 64 -9.62 -1.21 4.76
C CYS A 64 -10.22 -0.24 5.78
N GLN A 65 -10.31 -0.64 7.04
CA GLN A 65 -10.88 0.19 8.10
C GLN A 65 -10.06 1.45 8.34
N VAL A 66 -8.76 1.31 8.50
CA VAL A 66 -7.86 2.42 8.87
C VAL A 66 -7.56 3.32 7.67
N GLY A 67 -7.30 2.72 6.52
CA GLY A 67 -6.87 3.46 5.33
C GLY A 67 -7.98 3.94 4.42
N LEU A 68 -9.08 3.20 4.35
CA LEU A 68 -10.20 3.51 3.47
C LEU A 68 -11.46 3.94 4.22
N GLY A 69 -11.51 3.73 5.54
CA GLY A 69 -12.72 4.02 6.32
C GLY A 69 -13.91 3.15 5.92
N LYS A 70 -13.65 1.98 5.36
CA LYS A 70 -14.66 1.04 4.87
C LYS A 70 -14.36 -0.36 5.39
N SER A 71 -15.40 -1.21 5.44
CA SER A 71 -15.19 -2.63 5.71
C SER A 71 -14.56 -3.31 4.48
N MET A 72 -13.89 -4.43 4.69
CA MET A 72 -13.36 -5.23 3.59
C MET A 72 -14.49 -5.67 2.65
N ASP A 73 -15.65 -6.06 3.19
CA ASP A 73 -16.80 -6.47 2.41
C ASP A 73 -17.29 -5.36 1.47
N ASP A 74 -17.32 -4.12 1.92
CA ASP A 74 -17.69 -2.98 1.08
C ASP A 74 -16.76 -2.84 -0.13
N ILE A 75 -15.46 -3.08 0.07
CA ILE A 75 -14.49 -3.01 -1.01
C ILE A 75 -14.67 -4.20 -1.97
N LEU A 76 -14.89 -5.39 -1.45
CA LEU A 76 -15.13 -6.59 -2.27
C LEU A 76 -16.40 -6.46 -3.09
N ASP A 77 -17.42 -5.81 -2.56
CA ASP A 77 -18.69 -5.57 -3.26
C ASP A 77 -18.53 -4.66 -4.49
N SER A 78 -17.40 -3.94 -4.61
CA SER A 78 -17.10 -3.15 -5.80
C SER A 78 -16.81 -4.01 -7.03
N GLY A 79 -16.65 -5.31 -6.85
CA GLY A 79 -16.30 -6.24 -7.93
C GLY A 79 -14.81 -6.25 -8.27
N ILE A 80 -13.96 -5.75 -7.37
CA ILE A 80 -12.51 -5.75 -7.57
C ILE A 80 -11.97 -7.19 -7.69
N SER A 81 -11.05 -7.42 -8.64
CA SER A 81 -10.42 -8.72 -8.79
C SER A 81 -9.44 -9.01 -7.66
N GLU A 82 -9.11 -10.27 -7.42
CA GLU A 82 -8.17 -10.65 -6.36
C GLU A 82 -6.78 -10.00 -6.55
N PRO A 83 -6.16 -10.04 -7.75
CA PRO A 83 -4.87 -9.38 -7.94
C PRO A 83 -4.92 -7.88 -7.67
N ASP A 84 -5.97 -7.21 -8.12
CA ASP A 84 -6.15 -5.78 -7.89
C ASP A 84 -6.39 -5.46 -6.42
N PHE A 85 -7.13 -6.32 -5.71
CA PHE A 85 -7.33 -6.15 -4.28
C PHE A 85 -6.02 -6.23 -3.50
N ARG A 86 -5.16 -7.20 -3.83
CA ARG A 86 -3.85 -7.33 -3.19
C ARG A 86 -2.98 -6.11 -3.47
N GLU A 87 -2.99 -5.61 -4.69
CA GLU A 87 -2.26 -4.39 -5.06
C GLU A 87 -2.80 -3.18 -4.32
N LEU A 88 -4.12 -3.04 -4.22
CA LEU A 88 -4.76 -1.96 -3.47
C LEU A 88 -4.35 -1.99 -2.00
N MET A 89 -4.38 -3.16 -1.36
CA MET A 89 -3.98 -3.30 0.03
C MET A 89 -2.53 -2.88 0.25
N SER A 90 -1.65 -3.26 -0.66
CA SER A 90 -0.25 -2.86 -0.64
C SER A 90 -0.08 -1.34 -0.79
N GLU A 91 -0.78 -0.71 -1.75
CA GLU A 91 -0.71 0.74 -1.96
C GLU A 91 -1.25 1.51 -0.75
N VAL A 92 -2.40 1.09 -0.21
CA VAL A 92 -3.01 1.76 0.95
C VAL A 92 -2.11 1.66 2.18
N TYR A 93 -1.63 0.46 2.49
CA TYR A 93 -0.72 0.27 3.63
C TYR A 93 0.56 1.09 3.47
N ASN A 94 1.15 1.08 2.28
CA ASN A 94 2.37 1.84 2.01
C ASN A 94 2.15 3.34 2.19
N PHE A 95 0.99 3.85 1.74
CA PHE A 95 0.61 5.24 1.98
C PHE A 95 0.56 5.55 3.48
N LEU A 96 -0.14 4.72 4.25
CA LEU A 96 -0.27 4.92 5.70
C LEU A 96 1.08 4.88 6.42
N ALA A 97 1.92 3.92 6.08
CA ALA A 97 3.16 3.64 6.80
C ALA A 97 4.30 4.58 6.41
N THR A 98 4.34 5.03 5.16
CA THR A 98 5.50 5.75 4.61
C THR A 98 5.19 7.20 4.29
N LEU A 99 4.05 7.48 3.68
CA LEU A 99 3.71 8.81 3.19
C LEU A 99 2.85 9.60 4.18
N GLY A 100 1.72 9.06 4.57
CA GLY A 100 0.83 9.62 5.58
C GLY A 100 -0.01 10.81 5.12
N THR A 101 0.44 11.58 4.12
CA THR A 101 -0.27 12.74 3.59
C THR A 101 -0.19 12.80 2.07
N ILE A 102 -1.15 13.46 1.46
CA ILE A 102 -1.14 13.72 0.01
C ILE A 102 0.06 14.57 -0.39
N GLU A 103 0.46 15.51 0.45
CA GLU A 103 1.61 16.35 0.19
C GLU A 103 2.90 15.54 0.07
N LYS A 104 3.12 14.61 0.99
CA LYS A 104 4.27 13.69 0.91
C LYS A 104 4.19 12.77 -0.31
N ALA A 105 2.98 12.34 -0.67
CA ALA A 105 2.78 11.54 -1.87
C ALA A 105 3.17 12.30 -3.14
N LYS A 106 2.82 13.59 -3.23
CA LYS A 106 3.24 14.45 -4.35
C LYS A 106 4.75 14.57 -4.44
N LEU A 107 5.42 14.79 -3.32
CA LEU A 107 6.87 14.90 -3.27
C LEU A 107 7.54 13.58 -3.69
N TYR A 108 7.01 12.47 -3.26
CA TYR A 108 7.52 11.15 -3.62
C TYR A 108 7.43 10.91 -5.13
N VAL A 109 6.31 11.25 -5.75
CA VAL A 109 6.12 11.12 -7.21
C VAL A 109 7.13 11.97 -7.97
N LEU A 110 7.35 13.22 -7.55
CA LEU A 110 8.33 14.11 -8.17
C LEU A 110 9.74 13.55 -8.04
N TYR A 111 10.09 13.05 -6.86
CA TYR A 111 11.40 12.45 -6.61
C TYR A 111 11.63 11.20 -7.49
N ASP A 112 10.63 10.33 -7.58
CA ASP A 112 10.70 9.13 -8.41
C ASP A 112 10.89 9.48 -9.89
N GLN A 113 10.17 10.49 -10.39
CA GLN A 113 10.33 10.97 -11.76
C GLN A 113 11.74 11.49 -12.03
N GLU A 114 12.34 12.20 -11.09
CA GLU A 114 13.71 12.70 -11.20
C GLU A 114 14.72 11.55 -11.26
N ILE A 115 14.55 10.53 -10.43
CA ILE A 115 15.42 9.34 -10.44
C ILE A 115 15.30 8.61 -11.77
N GLN A 116 14.10 8.44 -12.30
CA GLN A 116 13.87 7.77 -13.59
C GLN A 116 14.53 8.54 -14.73
N LYS A 117 14.43 9.87 -14.74
CA LYS A 117 15.10 10.71 -15.74
C LYS A 117 16.61 10.54 -15.69
N LYS A 118 17.22 10.57 -14.51
CA LYS A 118 18.65 10.36 -14.32
C LYS A 118 19.09 8.97 -14.76
N GLY A 119 18.31 7.95 -14.40
CA GLY A 119 18.54 6.58 -14.83
C GLY A 119 18.50 6.43 -16.34
N SER A 120 17.51 7.01 -17.01
CA SER A 120 17.39 7.00 -18.47
C SER A 120 18.57 7.68 -19.14
N LYS A 121 19.01 8.83 -18.63
CA LYS A 121 20.18 9.54 -19.17
C LYS A 121 21.45 8.71 -19.03
N LEU A 122 21.67 8.09 -17.88
CA LEU A 122 22.82 7.22 -17.67
C LEU A 122 22.80 6.01 -18.60
N THR A 123 21.65 5.39 -18.79
CA THR A 123 21.48 4.27 -19.71
C THR A 123 21.80 4.66 -21.14
N LYS A 124 21.29 5.80 -21.60
CA LYS A 124 21.58 6.33 -22.94
C LYS A 124 23.08 6.61 -23.13
N THR A 125 23.71 7.20 -22.15
CA THR A 125 25.14 7.50 -22.19
C THR A 125 25.95 6.21 -22.29
N THR A 126 25.62 5.19 -21.52
CA THR A 126 26.27 3.88 -21.55
C THR A 126 26.12 3.21 -22.91
N GLN A 127 24.91 3.23 -23.49
CA GLN A 127 24.65 2.67 -24.81
C GLN A 127 25.46 3.39 -25.90
N ASN A 128 25.55 4.70 -25.84
CA ASN A 128 26.33 5.49 -26.79
C ASN A 128 27.81 5.21 -26.67
N SER A 129 28.35 4.92 -25.49
CA SER A 129 29.76 4.63 -25.28
C SER A 129 30.15 3.23 -25.75
N GLU A 130 29.22 2.31 -25.89
CA GLU A 130 29.48 0.95 -26.40
C GLU A 130 29.53 0.91 -27.93
N ASN A 131 29.03 1.92 -28.59
CA ASN A 131 29.04 2.05 -30.04
C ASN A 131 30.27 2.81 -30.54
#